data_dcb7d73a9e471ab77255ee05a80c62fc
#
_entry.id   dcb7d73a9e471ab77255ee05a80c62fc
#
_cell.length_a   1.000
_cell.length_b   1.000
_cell.length_c   1.000
_cell.angle_alpha   90.00
_cell.angle_beta   90.00
_cell.angle_gamma   90.00
#
_symmetry.space_group_name_H-M   'P 1'
#
loop_
_entity.id
_entity.type
_entity.pdbx_description
1 polymer ?
#
loop_
_entity_poly.entity_id
_entity_poly.type
_entity_poly.pdbx_seq_one_letter_code
_entity_poly.pdbx_strand_id
1 'polypeptide(L)'
;GAGKTTMLRDIVRQLSYKSYRVSVVDERSEIAALCEGRSAFDLGFSTDVLEGVDKAEGMLMVLRSMSPDVIVTDEIGKQSDIDAIERITNSGAAVIATIHGRNIDMIKRRDDLKRMLKFFDLIITLSRRKGIGTVEEALTEW
;
A
#
# COMPACT_ATOMS: atom_id res chain seq x y z
N GLY A 1 -2.87 -8.77 -13.70
CA GLY A 1 -1.91 -8.60 -12.67
C GLY A 1 -1.39 -9.84 -11.97
N ALA A 2 -0.44 -9.62 -11.11
CA ALA A 2 0.21 -10.67 -10.33
C ALA A 2 -0.48 -10.94 -8.97
N GLY A 3 -1.64 -10.34 -8.72
CA GLY A 3 -2.38 -10.52 -7.47
C GLY A 3 -2.02 -9.52 -6.37
N LYS A 4 -1.33 -8.43 -6.69
CA LYS A 4 -0.93 -7.40 -5.71
C LYS A 4 -2.13 -6.80 -4.97
N THR A 5 -3.15 -6.39 -5.69
CA THR A 5 -4.35 -5.79 -5.09
C THR A 5 -5.10 -6.78 -4.22
N THR A 6 -5.20 -8.03 -4.65
CA THR A 6 -5.83 -9.11 -3.87
C THR A 6 -5.09 -9.39 -2.56
N MET A 7 -3.76 -9.46 -2.62
CA MET A 7 -2.94 -9.60 -1.41
C MET A 7 -3.08 -8.40 -0.50
N LEU A 8 -3.12 -7.20 -1.06
CA LEU A 8 -3.28 -5.96 -0.30
C LEU A 8 -4.59 -5.95 0.49
N ARG A 9 -5.71 -6.34 -0.13
CA ARG A 9 -7.00 -6.47 0.55
C ARG A 9 -6.95 -7.47 1.72
N ASP A 10 -6.30 -8.61 1.49
CA ASP A 10 -6.21 -9.64 2.53
C ASP A 10 -5.36 -9.18 3.72
N ILE A 11 -4.26 -8.49 3.47
CA ILE A 11 -3.44 -7.88 4.52
C ILE A 11 -4.23 -6.85 5.31
N VAL A 12 -4.95 -5.95 4.63
CA VAL A 12 -5.82 -4.95 5.26
C VAL A 12 -6.85 -5.61 6.17
N ARG A 13 -7.54 -6.61 5.67
CA ARG A 13 -8.54 -7.36 6.42
C ARG A 13 -7.94 -7.98 7.69
N GLN A 14 -6.81 -8.65 7.56
CA GLN A 14 -6.14 -9.29 8.71
C GLN A 14 -5.66 -8.29 9.74
N LEU A 15 -5.03 -7.20 9.33
CA LEU A 15 -4.59 -6.15 10.24
C LEU A 15 -5.76 -5.49 10.96
N SER A 16 -6.84 -5.20 10.24
CA SER A 16 -8.05 -4.61 10.81
C SER A 16 -8.67 -5.51 11.87
N TYR A 17 -8.79 -6.81 11.61
CA TYR A 17 -9.31 -7.78 12.59
C TYR A 17 -8.39 -7.99 13.79
N LYS A 18 -7.11 -7.62 13.68
CA LYS A 18 -6.17 -7.55 14.82
C LYS A 18 -6.22 -6.22 15.57
N SER A 19 -7.22 -5.39 15.28
CA SER A 19 -7.45 -4.08 15.91
C SER A 19 -6.43 -2.99 15.58
N TYR A 20 -5.62 -3.16 14.54
CA TYR A 20 -4.88 -2.05 13.98
C TYR A 20 -5.82 -1.08 13.27
N ARG A 21 -5.59 0.21 13.42
CA ARG A 21 -6.32 1.23 12.66
C ARG A 21 -5.69 1.35 11.29
N VAL A 22 -6.42 0.91 10.28
CA VAL A 22 -5.97 0.91 8.90
C VAL A 22 -6.68 1.99 8.12
N SER A 23 -5.93 2.84 7.44
CA SER A 23 -6.48 3.81 6.49
C SER A 23 -6.06 3.43 5.09
N VAL A 24 -7.05 3.14 4.24
CA VAL A 24 -6.84 2.83 2.82
C VAL A 24 -7.03 4.08 1.99
N VAL A 25 -6.02 4.45 1.22
CA VAL A 25 -6.09 5.52 0.23
C VAL A 25 -6.21 4.90 -1.15
N ASP A 26 -7.42 4.96 -1.71
CA ASP A 26 -7.83 4.23 -2.90
C ASP A 26 -8.15 5.19 -4.05
N GLU A 27 -7.08 5.68 -4.70
CA GLU A 27 -7.20 6.71 -5.74
C GLU A 27 -8.10 6.29 -6.90
N ARG A 28 -8.03 5.02 -7.30
CA ARG A 28 -8.76 4.49 -8.47
C ARG A 28 -9.97 3.64 -8.11
N SER A 29 -10.34 3.57 -6.85
CA SER A 29 -11.44 2.73 -6.36
C SER A 29 -11.27 1.24 -6.68
N GLU A 30 -10.04 0.76 -6.72
CA GLU A 30 -9.72 -0.63 -7.05
C GLU A 30 -9.51 -1.53 -5.83
N ILE A 31 -9.12 -0.95 -4.68
CA ILE A 31 -8.87 -1.72 -3.45
C ILE A 31 -10.19 -2.05 -2.77
N ALA A 32 -10.92 -1.04 -2.36
CA ALA A 32 -12.19 -1.17 -1.65
C ALA A 32 -13.38 -1.39 -2.60
N ALA A 33 -13.27 -0.87 -3.83
CA ALA A 33 -14.35 -0.89 -4.82
C ALA A 33 -15.67 -0.40 -4.22
N LEU A 34 -15.65 0.81 -3.62
CA LEU A 34 -16.82 1.35 -2.94
C LEU A 34 -18.00 1.54 -3.89
N CYS A 35 -19.16 1.09 -3.44
CA CYS A 35 -20.44 1.35 -4.09
C CYS A 35 -21.39 1.87 -3.02
N GLU A 36 -21.94 3.06 -3.21
CA GLU A 36 -22.82 3.72 -2.23
C GLU A 36 -22.21 3.77 -0.81
N GLY A 37 -20.91 4.01 -0.71
CA GLY A 37 -20.19 4.09 0.54
C GLY A 37 -19.88 2.75 1.20
N ARG A 38 -20.12 1.63 0.53
CA ARG A 38 -19.82 0.28 1.02
C ARG A 38 -18.81 -0.42 0.16
N SER A 39 -17.83 -1.07 0.80
CA SER A 39 -16.88 -1.91 0.09
C SER A 39 -17.55 -3.21 -0.39
N ALA A 40 -17.18 -3.62 -1.62
CA ALA A 40 -17.54 -4.94 -2.14
C ALA A 40 -16.75 -6.07 -1.48
N PHE A 41 -15.69 -5.74 -0.73
CA PHE A 41 -14.79 -6.68 -0.07
C PHE A 41 -14.82 -6.48 1.45
N ASP A 42 -14.58 -7.56 2.19
CA ASP A 42 -14.34 -7.46 3.63
C ASP A 42 -12.94 -6.88 3.88
N LEU A 43 -12.90 -5.64 4.35
CA LEU A 43 -11.67 -4.94 4.73
C LEU A 43 -11.47 -4.87 6.25
N GLY A 44 -12.37 -5.50 7.02
CA GLY A 44 -12.33 -5.49 8.46
C GLY A 44 -13.02 -4.28 9.09
N PHE A 45 -13.22 -4.33 10.40
CA PHE A 45 -14.01 -3.34 11.15
C PHE A 45 -13.23 -2.08 11.55
N SER A 46 -11.90 -2.12 11.52
CA SER A 46 -11.03 -0.99 11.92
C SER A 46 -10.40 -0.29 10.71
N THR A 47 -11.05 -0.38 9.54
CA THR A 47 -10.53 0.17 8.29
C THR A 47 -11.36 1.35 7.83
N ASP A 48 -10.70 2.50 7.63
CA ASP A 48 -11.27 3.67 6.96
C ASP A 48 -10.79 3.70 5.51
N VAL A 49 -11.66 4.14 4.60
CA VAL A 49 -11.34 4.23 3.17
C VAL A 49 -11.54 5.65 2.68
N LEU A 50 -10.52 6.21 2.06
CA LEU A 50 -10.57 7.48 1.33
C LEU A 50 -10.34 7.18 -0.15
N GLU A 51 -11.37 7.38 -0.97
CA GLU A 51 -11.28 7.12 -2.40
C GLU A 51 -11.36 8.38 -3.25
N GLY A 52 -10.91 8.26 -4.51
CA GLY A 52 -11.10 9.31 -5.52
C GLY A 52 -10.26 10.56 -5.31
N VAL A 53 -9.22 10.51 -4.48
CA VAL A 53 -8.30 11.62 -4.24
C VAL A 53 -6.90 11.25 -4.72
N ASP A 54 -6.08 12.26 -5.01
CA ASP A 54 -4.67 12.05 -5.29
C ASP A 54 -4.00 11.29 -4.12
N LYS A 55 -3.22 10.30 -4.45
CA LYS A 55 -2.64 9.35 -3.49
C LYS A 55 -1.81 10.06 -2.42
N ALA A 56 -0.88 10.90 -2.82
CA ALA A 56 0.01 11.61 -1.90
C ALA A 56 -0.78 12.53 -0.96
N GLU A 57 -1.70 13.31 -1.50
CA GLU A 57 -2.60 14.16 -0.72
C GLU A 57 -3.46 13.34 0.23
N GLY A 58 -4.05 12.26 -0.27
CA GLY A 58 -4.90 11.36 0.52
C GLY A 58 -4.16 10.73 1.68
N MET A 59 -2.93 10.28 1.48
CA MET A 59 -2.09 9.72 2.54
C MET A 59 -1.83 10.73 3.66
N LEU A 60 -1.52 11.97 3.31
CA LEU A 60 -1.29 13.02 4.30
C LEU A 60 -2.57 13.46 5.00
N MET A 61 -3.71 13.42 4.32
CA MET A 61 -5.02 13.70 4.91
C MET A 61 -5.37 12.68 5.99
N VAL A 62 -5.28 11.38 5.69
CA VAL A 62 -5.61 10.33 6.66
C VAL A 62 -4.63 10.30 7.82
N LEU A 63 -3.37 10.60 7.58
CA LEU A 63 -2.36 10.72 8.63
C LEU A 63 -2.77 11.76 9.69
N ARG A 64 -3.27 12.90 9.26
CA ARG A 64 -3.67 14.01 10.14
C ARG A 64 -5.02 13.80 10.82
N SER A 65 -5.98 13.20 10.11
CA SER A 65 -7.38 13.16 10.55
C SER A 65 -7.83 11.85 11.18
N MET A 66 -7.19 10.74 10.84
CA MET A 66 -7.66 9.41 11.24
C MET A 66 -6.73 8.69 12.22
N SER A 67 -5.56 9.25 12.50
CA SER A 67 -4.55 8.67 13.40
C SER A 67 -4.32 7.17 13.12
N PRO A 68 -4.00 6.77 11.88
CA PRO A 68 -3.85 5.37 11.55
C PRO A 68 -2.58 4.77 12.14
N ASP A 69 -2.63 3.47 12.41
CA ASP A 69 -1.42 2.68 12.67
C ASP A 69 -0.73 2.34 11.35
N VAL A 70 -1.53 2.09 10.31
CA VAL A 70 -1.07 1.69 8.98
C VAL A 70 -1.85 2.44 7.90
N ILE A 71 -1.12 2.98 6.93
CA ILE A 71 -1.69 3.56 5.71
C ILE A 71 -1.40 2.61 4.56
N VAL A 72 -2.43 2.29 3.78
CA VAL A 72 -2.36 1.34 2.67
C VAL A 72 -2.77 2.04 1.38
N THR A 73 -1.99 1.86 0.34
CA THR A 73 -2.29 2.41 -0.99
C THR A 73 -1.72 1.51 -2.08
N ASP A 74 -2.15 1.71 -3.32
CA ASP A 74 -1.67 0.95 -4.47
C ASP A 74 -0.80 1.80 -5.41
N GLU A 75 -0.06 1.13 -6.27
CA GLU A 75 0.71 1.69 -7.39
C GLU A 75 1.43 3.03 -7.13
N ILE A 76 2.31 3.05 -6.13
CA ILE A 76 3.15 4.21 -5.89
C ILE A 76 4.19 4.35 -7.01
N GLY A 77 4.56 5.59 -7.34
CA GLY A 77 5.54 5.81 -8.40
C GLY A 77 5.95 7.25 -8.63
N LYS A 78 5.21 8.22 -8.11
CA LYS A 78 5.52 9.64 -8.26
C LYS A 78 6.41 10.12 -7.12
N GLN A 79 7.18 11.18 -7.37
CA GLN A 79 7.99 11.82 -6.34
C GLN A 79 7.13 12.29 -5.15
N SER A 80 5.93 12.79 -5.40
CA SER A 80 4.99 13.18 -4.36
C SER A 80 4.55 12.02 -3.47
N ASP A 81 4.43 10.81 -4.02
CA ASP A 81 4.15 9.60 -3.24
C ASP A 81 5.29 9.28 -2.29
N ILE A 82 6.52 9.39 -2.77
CA ILE A 82 7.74 9.13 -1.98
C ILE A 82 7.87 10.14 -0.84
N ASP A 83 7.63 11.41 -1.11
CA ASP A 83 7.68 12.48 -0.11
C ASP A 83 6.62 12.27 0.98
N ALA A 84 5.42 11.84 0.60
CA ALA A 84 4.35 11.51 1.55
C ALA A 84 4.73 10.31 2.43
N ILE A 85 5.29 9.25 1.83
CA ILE A 85 5.75 8.06 2.57
C ILE A 85 6.83 8.43 3.59
N GLU A 86 7.79 9.28 3.22
CA GLU A 86 8.81 9.77 4.14
C GLU A 86 8.20 10.47 5.37
N ARG A 87 7.23 11.33 5.14
CA ARG A 87 6.52 12.03 6.24
C ARG A 87 5.75 11.06 7.13
N ILE A 88 5.09 10.07 6.54
CA ILE A 88 4.32 9.06 7.29
C ILE A 88 5.25 8.23 8.16
N THR A 89 6.34 7.71 7.59
CA THR A 89 7.29 6.88 8.34
C THR A 89 7.97 7.66 9.45
N ASN A 90 8.29 8.93 9.22
CA ASN A 90 8.85 9.81 10.26
C ASN A 90 7.85 10.10 11.39
N SER A 91 6.55 9.99 11.14
CA SER A 91 5.51 10.15 12.16
C SER A 91 5.30 8.90 13.03
N GLY A 92 5.88 7.78 12.64
CA GLY A 92 5.75 6.49 13.33
C GLY A 92 4.64 5.59 12.81
N ALA A 93 3.84 6.00 11.82
CA ALA A 93 2.88 5.13 11.16
C ALA A 93 3.57 4.24 10.12
N ALA A 94 3.02 3.06 9.90
CA ALA A 94 3.50 2.15 8.86
C ALA A 94 2.83 2.43 7.51
N VAL A 95 3.50 2.07 6.43
CA VAL A 95 2.97 2.15 5.06
C VAL A 95 3.05 0.78 4.41
N ILE A 96 1.95 0.38 3.78
CA ILE A 96 1.91 -0.78 2.89
C ILE A 96 1.48 -0.27 1.52
N ALA A 97 2.27 -0.57 0.51
CA ALA A 97 2.01 -0.10 -0.85
C ALA A 97 2.38 -1.14 -1.88
N THR A 98 1.80 -1.01 -3.07
CA THR A 98 2.24 -1.78 -4.22
C THR A 98 3.00 -0.90 -5.19
N ILE A 99 3.88 -1.52 -5.95
CA ILE A 99 4.63 -0.86 -7.01
C ILE A 99 4.64 -1.74 -8.25
N HIS A 100 4.59 -1.13 -9.41
CA HIS A 100 4.72 -1.86 -10.66
C HIS A 100 6.20 -2.06 -11.02
N GLY A 101 6.59 -3.31 -11.22
CA GLY A 101 7.96 -3.69 -11.59
C GLY A 101 8.09 -5.21 -11.67
N ARG A 102 9.09 -5.67 -12.41
CA ARG A 102 9.34 -7.12 -12.55
C ARG A 102 10.10 -7.70 -11.37
N ASN A 103 11.02 -6.94 -10.83
CA ASN A 103 11.87 -7.33 -9.70
C ASN A 103 12.47 -6.10 -9.03
N ILE A 104 13.16 -6.33 -7.91
CA ILE A 104 13.81 -5.27 -7.14
C ILE A 104 14.91 -4.56 -7.92
N ASP A 105 15.62 -5.25 -8.81
CA ASP A 105 16.74 -4.66 -9.57
C ASP A 105 16.26 -3.56 -10.51
N MET A 106 15.07 -3.71 -11.08
CA MET A 106 14.46 -2.65 -11.91
C MET A 106 14.15 -1.41 -11.08
N ILE A 107 13.71 -1.57 -9.83
CA ILE A 107 13.44 -0.47 -8.92
C ILE A 107 14.74 0.24 -8.54
N LYS A 108 15.79 -0.51 -8.27
CA LYS A 108 17.12 0.03 -7.92
C LYS A 108 17.76 0.84 -9.04
N ARG A 109 17.42 0.59 -10.30
CA ARG A 109 17.92 1.32 -11.46
C ARG A 109 17.27 2.68 -11.67
N ARG A 110 16.12 2.91 -11.06
CA ARG A 110 15.40 4.18 -11.14
C ARG A 110 15.73 5.01 -9.90
N ASP A 111 16.42 6.13 -10.08
CA ASP A 111 16.88 6.99 -9.00
C ASP A 111 15.74 7.50 -8.12
N ASP A 112 14.60 7.82 -8.72
CA ASP A 112 13.38 8.25 -8.02
C ASP A 112 12.85 7.15 -7.09
N LEU A 113 12.82 5.91 -7.54
CA LEU A 113 12.30 4.78 -6.76
C LEU A 113 13.32 4.20 -5.79
N LYS A 114 14.61 4.26 -6.14
CA LYS A 114 15.69 3.78 -5.27
C LYS A 114 15.69 4.47 -3.91
N ARG A 115 15.45 5.78 -3.87
CA ARG A 115 15.36 6.56 -2.63
C ARG A 115 14.24 6.05 -1.72
N MET A 116 13.16 5.56 -2.30
CA MET A 116 12.00 5.04 -1.57
C MET A 116 12.32 3.77 -0.77
N LEU A 117 13.22 2.93 -1.26
CA LEU A 117 13.52 1.62 -0.67
C LEU A 117 13.94 1.70 0.79
N LYS A 118 14.60 2.77 1.20
CA LYS A 118 15.04 2.97 2.60
C LYS A 118 13.91 3.15 3.60
N PHE A 119 12.69 3.45 3.13
CA PHE A 119 11.52 3.62 3.98
C PHE A 119 10.76 2.32 4.25
N PHE A 120 11.12 1.23 3.60
CA PHE A 120 10.45 -0.05 3.73
C PHE A 120 11.32 -1.08 4.42
N ASP A 121 10.69 -1.94 5.20
CA ASP A 121 11.34 -3.01 5.97
C ASP A 121 11.20 -4.38 5.28
N LEU A 122 10.25 -4.50 4.38
CA LEU A 122 9.94 -5.75 3.67
C LEU A 122 9.50 -5.47 2.24
N ILE A 123 10.07 -6.19 1.30
CA ILE A 123 9.66 -6.18 -0.11
C ILE A 123 9.27 -7.59 -0.53
N ILE A 124 8.07 -7.71 -1.08
CA ILE A 124 7.56 -8.99 -1.59
C ILE A 124 7.36 -8.87 -3.10
N THR A 125 7.97 -9.78 -3.84
CA THR A 125 7.78 -9.87 -5.30
C THR A 125 6.77 -10.95 -5.62
N LEU A 126 5.74 -10.58 -6.37
CA LEU A 126 4.67 -11.48 -6.79
C LEU A 126 4.75 -11.77 -8.28
N SER A 127 4.37 -12.99 -8.67
CA SER A 127 4.27 -13.41 -10.05
C SER A 127 3.02 -14.25 -10.31
N ARG A 128 2.90 -14.72 -11.54
CA ARG A 128 1.87 -15.70 -11.97
C ARG A 128 2.45 -17.08 -12.25
N ARG A 129 3.70 -17.31 -11.97
CA ARG A 129 4.45 -18.53 -12.38
C ARG A 129 3.78 -19.83 -11.94
N LYS A 130 3.23 -19.86 -10.73
CA LYS A 130 2.51 -21.01 -10.16
C LYS A 130 1.04 -20.68 -9.86
N GLY A 131 0.50 -19.65 -10.50
CA GLY A 131 -0.81 -19.09 -10.24
C GLY A 131 -0.72 -17.63 -9.80
N ILE A 132 -1.85 -16.93 -9.82
CA ILE A 132 -1.92 -15.52 -9.39
C ILE A 132 -1.56 -15.42 -7.90
N GLY A 133 -0.69 -14.46 -7.56
CA GLY A 133 -0.27 -14.25 -6.19
C GLY A 133 0.88 -15.14 -5.72
N THR A 134 1.60 -15.78 -6.66
CA THR A 134 2.81 -16.53 -6.32
C THR A 134 3.86 -15.60 -5.75
N VAL A 135 4.30 -15.88 -4.51
CA VAL A 135 5.43 -15.16 -3.88
C VAL A 135 6.73 -15.72 -4.44
N GLU A 136 7.45 -14.92 -5.19
CA GLU A 136 8.76 -15.28 -5.73
C GLU A 136 9.87 -15.01 -4.73
N GLU A 137 9.76 -13.90 -4.02
CA GLU A 137 10.80 -13.42 -3.15
C GLU A 137 10.21 -12.54 -2.05
N ALA A 138 10.77 -12.65 -0.86
CA ALA A 138 10.50 -11.75 0.25
C ALA A 138 11.83 -11.31 0.85
N LEU A 139 12.15 -10.02 0.76
CA LEU A 139 13.43 -9.45 1.16
C LEU A 139 13.25 -8.51 2.35
N THR A 140 14.12 -8.66 3.35
CA THR A 140 14.27 -7.71 4.46
C THR A 140 15.54 -6.87 4.34
N GLU A 141 16.41 -7.23 3.41
CA GLU A 141 17.64 -6.51 3.07
C GLU A 141 17.81 -6.47 1.55
N TRP A 142 18.32 -5.35 1.02
CA TRP A 142 18.54 -5.18 -0.41
C TRP A 142 19.64 -4.15 -0.75
#